data_945961aa9156bef61930b2320f17962c
#
_entry.id   945961aa9156bef61930b2320f17962c
#
_cell.length_a   1.000
_cell.length_b   1.000
_cell.length_c   1.000
_cell.angle_alpha   90.00
_cell.angle_beta   90.00
_cell.angle_gamma   90.00
#
_symmetry.space_group_name_H-M   'P 1'
#
loop_
_entity.id
_entity.type
_entity.pdbx_description
1 polymer ?
#
loop_
_entity_poly.entity_id
_entity_poly.type
_entity_poly.pdbx_seq_one_letter_code
_entity_poly.pdbx_strand_id
1 'polypeptide(L)'
;MKQDLVADLINALTILPGVGKKSAQRMALYLLDRNKDGASILANTLSDALDNIQRCESCRMLTSNNLCKICLDTARDIKKICVVESPSDVLAIESTGGYRGKYFVLLGRLSPIDGIGPEELGINDLLSLSLIHISEPTRRTII
;
A
#
# COMPACT_ATOMS: atom_id res chain seq x y z
N MET A 1 9.01 37.05 -8.27
CA MET A 1 7.86 36.73 -7.43
C MET A 1 8.31 36.01 -6.18
N LYS A 2 7.85 36.48 -5.05
CA LYS A 2 8.14 35.77 -3.81
C LYS A 2 7.27 34.54 -3.70
N GLN A 3 7.86 33.42 -3.37
CA GLN A 3 7.16 32.17 -3.15
C GLN A 3 6.49 32.20 -1.78
N ASP A 4 5.22 31.83 -1.72
CA ASP A 4 4.50 31.70 -0.46
C ASP A 4 4.55 30.23 -0.02
N LEU A 5 5.55 29.90 0.75
CA LEU A 5 5.78 28.52 1.20
C LEU A 5 4.67 28.01 2.15
N VAL A 6 4.04 28.90 2.90
CA VAL A 6 2.92 28.50 3.77
C VAL A 6 1.75 28.04 2.91
N ALA A 7 1.38 28.85 1.91
CA ALA A 7 0.31 28.48 0.99
C ALA A 7 0.65 27.20 0.20
N ASP A 8 1.91 27.07 -0.23
CA ASP A 8 2.36 25.88 -0.96
C ASP A 8 2.22 24.63 -0.09
N LEU A 9 2.59 24.69 1.18
CA LEU A 9 2.46 23.55 2.08
C LEU A 9 0.99 23.19 2.31
N ILE A 10 0.12 24.19 2.52
CA ILE A 10 -1.32 23.96 2.66
C ILE A 10 -1.87 23.23 1.43
N ASN A 11 -1.52 23.72 0.24
CA ASN A 11 -1.98 23.11 -1.00
C ASN A 11 -1.43 21.68 -1.16
N ALA A 12 -0.17 21.47 -0.82
CA ALA A 12 0.44 20.13 -0.89
C ALA A 12 -0.28 19.12 0.00
N LEU A 13 -0.71 19.52 1.18
CA LEU A 13 -1.41 18.62 2.10
C LEU A 13 -2.81 18.25 1.62
N THR A 14 -3.41 19.04 0.75
CA THR A 14 -4.75 18.72 0.20
C THR A 14 -4.75 17.54 -0.76
N ILE A 15 -3.59 17.05 -1.18
CA ILE A 15 -3.52 15.84 -2.01
C ILE A 15 -3.91 14.59 -1.23
N LEU A 16 -3.88 14.65 0.09
CA LEU A 16 -4.21 13.50 0.93
C LEU A 16 -5.71 13.27 0.96
N PRO A 17 -6.15 11.99 0.88
CA PRO A 17 -7.58 11.68 0.93
C PRO A 17 -8.21 12.17 2.22
N GLY A 18 -9.37 12.81 2.12
CA GLY A 18 -10.08 13.33 3.27
C GLY A 18 -9.54 14.61 3.85
N VAL A 19 -8.50 15.20 3.26
CA VAL A 19 -7.91 16.44 3.74
C VAL A 19 -8.36 17.59 2.84
N GLY A 20 -9.31 18.40 3.34
CA GLY A 20 -9.74 19.61 2.67
C GLY A 20 -8.85 20.79 3.05
N LYS A 21 -9.17 21.97 2.49
CA LYS A 21 -8.35 23.17 2.68
C LYS A 21 -8.23 23.60 4.15
N LYS A 22 -9.32 23.51 4.92
CA LYS A 22 -9.29 23.88 6.35
C LYS A 22 -8.44 22.93 7.18
N SER A 23 -8.56 21.63 6.93
CA SER A 23 -7.73 20.63 7.61
C SER A 23 -6.27 20.81 7.25
N ALA A 24 -5.97 21.02 5.97
CA ALA A 24 -4.61 21.25 5.50
C ALA A 24 -4.01 22.50 6.17
N GLN A 25 -4.79 23.57 6.30
CA GLN A 25 -4.34 24.79 6.96
C GLN A 25 -3.97 24.52 8.41
N ARG A 26 -4.81 23.80 9.15
CA ARG A 26 -4.52 23.45 10.56
C ARG A 26 -3.28 22.58 10.67
N MET A 27 -3.13 21.61 9.78
CA MET A 27 -1.97 20.71 9.75
C MET A 27 -0.68 21.47 9.47
N ALA A 28 -0.70 22.35 8.46
CA ALA A 28 0.46 23.15 8.08
C ALA A 28 0.91 24.04 9.22
N LEU A 29 -0.03 24.77 9.85
CA LEU A 29 0.28 25.66 10.94
C LEU A 29 0.79 24.90 12.17
N TYR A 30 0.21 23.74 12.47
CA TYR A 30 0.69 22.89 13.54
C TYR A 30 2.14 22.47 13.31
N LEU A 31 2.46 21.99 12.11
CA LEU A 31 3.81 21.55 11.77
C LEU A 31 4.82 22.68 11.84
N LEU A 32 4.48 23.86 11.33
CA LEU A 32 5.39 24.99 11.26
C LEU A 32 5.56 25.74 12.58
N ASP A 33 4.51 25.76 13.40
CA ASP A 33 4.48 26.55 14.62
C ASP A 33 4.70 25.72 15.89
N ARG A 34 4.16 24.50 15.92
CA ARG A 34 4.12 23.70 17.15
C ARG A 34 5.05 22.48 17.13
N ASN A 35 5.39 21.98 15.97
CA ASN A 35 6.12 20.71 15.91
C ASN A 35 7.06 20.67 14.70
N LYS A 36 8.05 21.54 14.70
CA LYS A 36 9.03 21.59 13.62
C LYS A 36 9.87 20.32 13.52
N ASP A 37 10.20 19.72 14.66
CA ASP A 37 10.95 18.46 14.69
C ASP A 37 10.17 17.33 14.06
N GLY A 38 8.89 17.20 14.42
CA GLY A 38 8.00 16.23 13.81
C GLY A 38 7.82 16.47 12.31
N ALA A 39 7.73 17.72 11.90
CA ALA A 39 7.63 18.09 10.49
C ALA A 39 8.87 17.65 9.71
N SER A 40 10.05 17.85 10.28
CA SER A 40 11.33 17.43 9.67
C SER A 40 11.41 15.91 9.55
N ILE A 41 11.01 15.20 10.59
CA ILE A 41 10.96 13.72 10.58
C ILE A 41 9.97 13.23 9.51
N LEU A 42 8.80 13.83 9.44
CA LEU A 42 7.79 13.47 8.44
C LEU A 42 8.31 13.66 7.02
N ALA A 43 8.92 14.82 6.75
CA ALA A 43 9.48 15.14 5.43
C ALA A 43 10.56 14.15 5.03
N ASN A 44 11.49 13.86 5.94
CA ASN A 44 12.61 12.96 5.66
C ASN A 44 12.14 11.52 5.49
N THR A 45 11.22 11.06 6.36
CA THR A 45 10.67 9.70 6.27
C THR A 45 9.90 9.51 4.97
N LEU A 46 9.11 10.49 4.57
CA LEU A 46 8.36 10.41 3.32
C LEU A 46 9.32 10.36 2.11
N SER A 47 10.35 11.18 2.12
CA SER A 47 11.36 11.18 1.06
C SER A 47 12.08 9.83 0.97
N ASP A 48 12.49 9.28 2.11
CA ASP A 48 13.15 7.98 2.17
C ASP A 48 12.22 6.86 1.68
N ALA A 49 10.96 6.92 2.06
CA ALA A 49 9.98 5.93 1.62
C ALA A 49 9.78 5.97 0.10
N LEU A 50 9.68 7.17 -0.47
CA LEU A 50 9.52 7.31 -1.92
C LEU A 50 10.71 6.73 -2.69
N ASP A 51 11.91 6.87 -2.13
CA ASP A 51 13.13 6.38 -2.79
C ASP A 51 13.33 4.86 -2.64
N ASN A 52 12.81 4.26 -1.57
CA ASN A 52 13.18 2.90 -1.19
C ASN A 52 12.02 1.90 -1.17
N ILE A 53 10.78 2.35 -1.16
CA ILE A 53 9.64 1.44 -1.17
C ILE A 53 9.37 0.93 -2.58
N GLN A 54 9.19 -0.38 -2.69
CA GLN A 54 8.89 -1.06 -3.95
C GLN A 54 7.80 -2.10 -3.70
N ARG A 55 7.40 -2.79 -4.75
CA ARG A 55 6.41 -3.87 -4.63
C ARG A 55 7.12 -5.19 -4.32
N CYS A 56 6.55 -5.95 -3.38
CA CYS A 56 7.01 -7.31 -3.12
C CYS A 56 6.90 -8.14 -4.41
N GLU A 57 7.95 -8.86 -4.76
CA GLU A 57 7.98 -9.66 -5.98
C GLU A 57 6.95 -10.79 -5.97
N SER A 58 6.56 -11.26 -4.80
CA SER A 58 5.60 -12.36 -4.67
C SER A 58 4.15 -11.86 -4.53
N CYS A 59 3.86 -11.05 -3.53
CA CYS A 59 2.47 -10.67 -3.22
C CYS A 59 2.10 -9.26 -3.68
N ARG A 60 3.07 -8.46 -4.11
CA ARG A 60 2.90 -7.08 -4.60
C ARG A 60 2.53 -6.07 -3.51
N MET A 61 2.70 -6.45 -2.25
CA MET A 61 2.60 -5.51 -1.13
C MET A 61 3.76 -4.51 -1.16
N LEU A 62 3.58 -3.38 -0.50
CA LEU A 62 4.65 -2.38 -0.39
C LEU A 62 5.71 -2.84 0.62
N THR A 63 6.98 -2.76 0.24
CA THR A 63 8.10 -3.18 1.09
C THR A 63 9.37 -2.45 0.67
N SER A 64 10.32 -2.34 1.58
CA SER A 64 11.64 -1.81 1.26
C SER A 64 12.61 -2.89 0.75
N ASN A 65 12.17 -4.15 0.70
CA ASN A 65 12.98 -5.29 0.27
C ASN A 65 12.36 -5.94 -0.97
N ASN A 66 13.03 -6.93 -1.54
CA ASN A 66 12.48 -7.67 -2.67
C ASN A 66 11.24 -8.46 -2.28
N LEU A 67 11.24 -9.06 -1.08
CA LEU A 67 10.09 -9.77 -0.52
C LEU A 67 9.69 -9.12 0.78
N CYS A 68 8.38 -8.98 1.01
CA CYS A 68 7.88 -8.42 2.25
C CYS A 68 7.99 -9.42 3.40
N LYS A 69 7.84 -8.91 4.62
CA LYS A 69 7.95 -9.76 5.82
C LYS A 69 6.92 -10.88 5.87
N ILE A 70 5.75 -10.68 5.27
CA ILE A 70 4.70 -11.71 5.22
C ILE A 70 5.14 -12.85 4.30
N CYS A 71 5.69 -12.53 3.14
CA CYS A 71 6.18 -13.56 2.20
C CYS A 71 7.40 -14.30 2.73
N LEU A 72 8.20 -13.66 3.57
CA LEU A 72 9.36 -14.28 4.20
C LEU A 72 9.02 -15.11 5.44
N ASP A 73 7.82 -14.99 5.97
CA ASP A 73 7.41 -15.70 7.17
C ASP A 73 7.12 -17.17 6.86
N THR A 74 8.01 -18.05 7.31
CA THR A 74 7.91 -19.50 7.05
C THR A 74 6.80 -20.18 7.87
N ALA A 75 6.26 -19.51 8.89
CA ALA A 75 5.18 -20.04 9.70
C ALA A 75 3.82 -19.95 9.02
N ARG A 76 3.72 -19.23 7.88
CA ARG A 76 2.46 -19.06 7.18
C ARG A 76 2.15 -20.23 6.24
N ASP A 77 0.87 -20.46 6.03
CA ASP A 77 0.38 -21.53 5.16
C ASP A 77 0.49 -21.08 3.69
N ILE A 78 1.43 -21.65 2.96
CA ILE A 78 1.66 -21.33 1.55
C ILE A 78 0.53 -21.81 0.62
N LYS A 79 -0.37 -22.66 1.13
CA LYS A 79 -1.49 -23.19 0.35
C LYS A 79 -2.70 -22.25 0.35
N LYS A 80 -2.68 -21.23 1.20
CA LYS A 80 -3.76 -20.24 1.30
C LYS A 80 -3.30 -18.92 0.71
N ILE A 81 -4.05 -18.40 -0.24
CA ILE A 81 -3.81 -17.11 -0.85
C ILE A 81 -5.06 -16.26 -0.74
N CYS A 82 -4.94 -15.12 -0.07
CA CYS A 82 -5.98 -14.12 0.01
C CYS A 82 -5.73 -13.07 -1.06
N VAL A 83 -6.63 -12.97 -2.03
CA VAL A 83 -6.51 -12.00 -3.12
C VAL A 83 -7.27 -10.75 -2.73
N VAL A 84 -6.58 -9.62 -2.72
CA VAL A 84 -7.13 -8.33 -2.29
C VAL A 84 -6.87 -7.25 -3.35
N GLU A 85 -7.65 -6.18 -3.29
CA GLU A 85 -7.53 -5.09 -4.28
C GLU A 85 -6.37 -4.14 -3.98
N SER A 86 -6.07 -3.93 -2.71
CA SER A 86 -5.09 -2.90 -2.31
C SER A 86 -4.26 -3.32 -1.10
N PRO A 87 -3.11 -2.66 -0.89
CA PRO A 87 -2.31 -2.87 0.32
C PRO A 87 -3.06 -2.60 1.63
N SER A 88 -4.00 -1.66 1.63
CA SER A 88 -4.79 -1.36 2.85
C SER A 88 -5.64 -2.54 3.28
N ASP A 89 -6.12 -3.35 2.33
CA ASP A 89 -6.86 -4.57 2.65
C ASP A 89 -5.99 -5.58 3.40
N VAL A 90 -4.73 -5.71 2.99
CA VAL A 90 -3.77 -6.58 3.69
C VAL A 90 -3.60 -6.12 5.14
N LEU A 91 -3.39 -4.83 5.34
CA LEU A 91 -3.21 -4.28 6.69
C LEU A 91 -4.46 -4.48 7.55
N ALA A 92 -5.64 -4.32 6.97
CA ALA A 92 -6.89 -4.53 7.69
C ALA A 92 -7.06 -5.98 8.13
N ILE A 93 -6.76 -6.94 7.25
CA ILE A 93 -6.89 -8.36 7.57
C ILE A 93 -5.82 -8.77 8.60
N GLU A 94 -4.59 -8.29 8.45
CA GLU A 94 -3.51 -8.61 9.40
C GLU A 94 -3.80 -8.07 10.79
N SER A 95 -4.51 -6.94 10.89
CA SER A 95 -4.88 -6.37 12.19
C SER A 95 -5.80 -7.29 13.00
N THR A 96 -6.54 -8.18 12.35
CA THR A 96 -7.43 -9.14 13.04
C THR A 96 -6.65 -10.29 13.67
N GLY A 97 -5.45 -10.60 13.16
CA GLY A 97 -4.61 -11.68 13.67
C GLY A 97 -5.08 -13.09 13.36
N GLY A 98 -6.20 -13.24 12.65
CA GLY A 98 -6.82 -14.55 12.39
C GLY A 98 -6.35 -15.24 11.12
N TYR A 99 -5.76 -14.51 10.19
CA TYR A 99 -5.35 -15.08 8.91
C TYR A 99 -3.86 -15.41 8.92
N ARG A 100 -3.52 -16.64 8.56
CA ARG A 100 -2.13 -17.13 8.57
C ARG A 100 -1.63 -17.59 7.21
N GLY A 101 -2.31 -17.21 6.14
CA GLY A 101 -1.89 -17.53 4.78
C GLY A 101 -1.08 -16.43 4.12
N LYS A 102 -0.95 -16.53 2.82
CA LYS A 102 -0.26 -15.54 1.99
C LYS A 102 -1.28 -14.61 1.35
N TYR A 103 -0.79 -13.58 0.67
CA TYR A 103 -1.63 -12.59 0.00
C TYR A 103 -1.22 -12.41 -1.45
N PHE A 104 -2.12 -11.83 -2.22
CA PHE A 104 -1.81 -11.29 -3.54
C PHE A 104 -2.63 -10.02 -3.76
N VAL A 105 -1.93 -8.92 -4.05
CA VAL A 105 -2.54 -7.61 -4.23
C VAL A 105 -2.73 -7.33 -5.71
N LEU A 106 -4.00 -7.10 -6.13
CA LEU A 106 -4.34 -6.87 -7.53
C LEU A 106 -4.00 -5.47 -8.01
N LEU A 107 -3.83 -4.51 -7.10
CA LEU A 107 -3.57 -3.10 -7.40
C LEU A 107 -4.73 -2.40 -8.09
N GLY A 108 -5.96 -2.82 -7.76
CA GLY A 108 -7.17 -2.20 -8.28
C GLY A 108 -8.28 -3.22 -8.50
N ARG A 109 -9.36 -2.75 -9.09
CA ARG A 109 -10.50 -3.58 -9.45
C ARG A 109 -10.46 -3.93 -10.92
N LEU A 110 -10.92 -5.12 -11.25
CA LEU A 110 -11.19 -5.48 -12.64
C LEU A 110 -12.41 -4.68 -13.09
N SER A 111 -12.21 -3.71 -13.97
CA SER A 111 -13.27 -2.83 -14.43
C SER A 111 -13.15 -2.55 -15.93
N PRO A 112 -14.04 -3.12 -16.75
CA PRO A 112 -14.05 -2.82 -18.19
C PRO A 112 -14.38 -1.35 -18.49
N ILE A 113 -15.18 -0.70 -17.62
CA ILE A 113 -15.57 0.69 -17.80
C ILE A 113 -14.35 1.62 -17.66
N ASP A 114 -13.47 1.33 -16.72
CA ASP A 114 -12.28 2.13 -16.49
C ASP A 114 -11.08 1.68 -17.35
N GLY A 115 -11.29 0.68 -18.20
CA GLY A 115 -10.22 0.15 -19.02
C GLY A 115 -9.19 -0.68 -18.28
N ILE A 116 -9.47 -1.07 -17.03
CA ILE A 116 -8.58 -1.90 -16.24
C ILE A 116 -8.87 -3.36 -16.53
N GLY A 117 -7.91 -4.03 -17.17
CA GLY A 117 -8.02 -5.44 -17.51
C GLY A 117 -7.19 -6.32 -16.59
N PRO A 118 -7.24 -7.66 -16.80
CA PRO A 118 -6.49 -8.61 -15.99
C PRO A 118 -4.98 -8.37 -15.97
N GLU A 119 -4.41 -7.89 -17.06
CA GLU A 119 -2.97 -7.66 -17.14
C GLU A 119 -2.52 -6.55 -16.21
N GLU A 120 -3.28 -5.46 -16.14
CA GLU A 120 -2.98 -4.31 -15.28
C GLU A 120 -3.10 -4.69 -13.80
N LEU A 121 -3.96 -5.65 -13.49
CA LEU A 121 -4.14 -6.12 -12.12
C LEU A 121 -3.15 -7.21 -11.70
N GLY A 122 -2.38 -7.75 -12.67
CA GLY A 122 -1.41 -8.80 -12.39
C GLY A 122 -2.01 -10.18 -12.26
N ILE A 123 -3.12 -10.47 -12.92
CA ILE A 123 -3.78 -11.78 -12.86
C ILE A 123 -2.84 -12.89 -13.33
N ASN A 124 -2.02 -12.63 -14.36
CA ASN A 124 -1.07 -13.61 -14.86
C ASN A 124 -0.04 -13.99 -13.79
N ASP A 125 0.43 -13.02 -13.02
CA ASP A 125 1.36 -13.26 -11.91
C ASP A 125 0.68 -14.09 -10.81
N LEU A 126 -0.59 -13.82 -10.54
CA LEU A 126 -1.37 -14.59 -9.58
C LEU A 126 -1.52 -16.05 -10.05
N LEU A 127 -1.81 -16.26 -11.31
CA LEU A 127 -1.93 -17.62 -11.87
C LEU A 127 -0.61 -18.37 -11.77
N SER A 128 0.52 -17.73 -12.05
CA SER A 128 1.83 -18.33 -11.89
C SER A 128 2.09 -18.74 -10.44
N LEU A 129 1.76 -17.88 -9.48
CA LEU A 129 1.88 -18.19 -8.06
C LEU A 129 0.98 -19.35 -7.67
N SER A 130 -0.24 -19.39 -8.20
CA SER A 130 -1.18 -20.50 -7.98
C SER A 130 -0.63 -21.84 -8.50
N LEU A 131 0.00 -21.82 -9.65
CA LEU A 131 0.57 -23.04 -10.26
C LEU A 131 1.74 -23.57 -9.43
N ILE A 132 2.53 -22.70 -8.82
CA ILE A 132 3.63 -23.11 -7.95
C ILE A 132 3.11 -23.81 -6.69
N HIS A 133 1.93 -23.41 -6.20
CA HIS A 133 1.34 -23.91 -4.95
C HIS A 133 0.09 -24.73 -5.19
N ILE A 134 0.01 -25.45 -6.28
CA ILE A 134 -1.22 -26.06 -6.81
C ILE A 134 -1.72 -27.28 -6.05
N SER A 135 -0.98 -27.83 -5.11
CA SER A 135 -1.41 -29.02 -4.36
C SER A 135 -2.77 -28.86 -3.65
N GLU A 136 -3.19 -27.62 -3.41
CA GLU A 136 -4.46 -27.30 -2.75
C GLU A 136 -5.18 -26.19 -3.51
N PRO A 137 -5.74 -26.47 -4.69
CA PRO A 137 -6.28 -25.41 -5.55
C PRO A 137 -7.52 -24.71 -5.01
N THR A 138 -8.19 -25.27 -4.00
CA THR A 138 -9.41 -24.70 -3.44
C THR A 138 -9.17 -23.68 -2.33
N ARG A 139 -7.94 -23.50 -1.91
CA ARG A 139 -7.59 -22.68 -0.75
C ARG A 139 -7.27 -21.23 -1.14
N ARG A 140 -8.23 -20.58 -1.80
CA ARG A 140 -8.08 -19.17 -2.19
C ARG A 140 -9.27 -18.39 -1.72
N THR A 141 -9.00 -17.22 -1.16
CA THR A 141 -10.02 -16.28 -0.71
C THR A 141 -9.88 -14.98 -1.47
N ILE A 142 -10.99 -14.46 -1.99
CA ILE A 142 -11.02 -13.17 -2.67
C ILE A 142 -11.80 -12.21 -1.78
N ILE A 143 -11.19 -11.08 -1.45
CA ILE A 143 -11.80 -10.04 -0.62
C ILE A 143 -11.95 -8.75 -1.41
#